data_875c4de84dc15ec71d67d9f3d82d77b5
#
_entry.id   875c4de84dc15ec71d67d9f3d82d77b5
#
_cell.length_a   1.000
_cell.length_b   1.000
_cell.length_c   1.000
_cell.angle_alpha   90.00
_cell.angle_beta   90.00
_cell.angle_gamma   90.00
#
_symmetry.space_group_name_H-M   'P 1'
#
loop_
_entity.id
_entity.type
_entity.pdbx_description
1 polymer ?
#
loop_
_entity_poly.entity_id
_entity_poly.type
_entity_poly.pdbx_seq_one_letter_code
_entity_poly.pdbx_strand_id
1 'polypeptide(L)'
;KYTDRKIILRRHPLNKNNDVISNFLLKYYYKTGKVLLSNNEKLEKDFENIKCVISFNSSATVEALFAGIRVINLARSQPCFSAASNNLSEIEDLTELDRDIFLKKIAFLHWENNELDSFENKKYLCNLLEKSNPLNNNNNN
;
A
#
# COMPACT_ATOMS: atom_id res chain seq x y z
N LYS A 1 -8.22 13.35 17.26
CA LYS A 1 -7.89 12.02 17.76
C LYS A 1 -8.78 11.03 17.03
N TYR A 2 -8.19 10.14 16.23
CA TYR A 2 -8.95 9.18 15.41
C TYR A 2 -9.06 7.81 16.08
N THR A 3 -8.13 7.47 16.98
CA THR A 3 -8.11 6.18 17.66
C THR A 3 -7.37 6.25 18.99
N ASP A 4 -7.72 5.36 19.91
CA ASP A 4 -6.99 5.10 21.17
C ASP A 4 -6.04 3.92 21.06
N ARG A 5 -6.00 3.24 19.92
CA ARG A 5 -5.13 2.08 19.70
C ARG A 5 -3.66 2.47 19.71
N LYS A 6 -2.82 1.51 20.05
CA LYS A 6 -1.37 1.63 19.90
C LYS A 6 -1.02 1.64 18.41
N ILE A 7 -0.02 2.43 18.05
CA ILE A 7 0.49 2.56 16.69
C ILE A 7 1.85 1.86 16.64
N ILE A 8 2.02 0.93 15.72
CA ILE A 8 3.30 0.32 15.41
C ILE A 8 3.87 1.09 14.23
N LEU A 9 4.98 1.79 14.45
CA LEU A 9 5.71 2.50 13.41
C LEU A 9 6.75 1.57 12.80
N ARG A 10 6.66 1.30 11.51
CA ARG A 10 7.68 0.56 10.77
C ARG A 10 8.46 1.51 9.86
N ARG A 11 9.76 1.51 9.99
CA ARG A 11 10.66 2.27 9.11
C ARG A 11 10.91 1.51 7.82
N HIS A 12 11.11 2.26 6.74
CA HIS A 12 11.58 1.65 5.51
C HIS A 12 12.99 1.04 5.71
N PRO A 13 13.27 -0.16 5.22
CA PRO A 13 14.56 -0.83 5.44
C PRO A 13 15.78 0.01 5.04
N LEU A 14 15.67 0.78 3.96
CA LEU A 14 16.75 1.64 3.47
C LEU A 14 16.94 2.93 4.29
N ASN A 15 15.95 3.34 5.10
CA ASN A 15 15.95 4.60 5.83
C ASN A 15 16.10 4.44 7.35
N LYS A 16 16.53 3.27 7.82
CA LYS A 16 16.56 2.93 9.26
C LYS A 16 17.24 3.98 10.12
N ASN A 17 18.28 4.65 9.63
CA ASN A 17 19.13 5.55 10.42
C ASN A 17 18.85 7.04 10.22
N ASN A 18 18.19 7.46 9.14
CA ASN A 18 18.07 8.87 8.74
C ASN A 18 16.61 9.37 8.67
N ASP A 19 15.65 8.62 9.19
CA ASP A 19 14.26 9.03 9.17
C ASP A 19 13.97 10.03 10.29
N VAL A 20 14.11 11.31 9.97
CA VAL A 20 13.90 12.45 10.90
C VAL A 20 12.47 12.44 11.44
N ILE A 21 11.48 12.14 10.59
CA ILE A 21 10.06 12.13 10.97
C ILE A 21 9.79 11.01 11.97
N SER A 22 10.25 9.80 11.69
CA SER A 22 10.10 8.66 12.60
C SER A 22 10.81 8.92 13.93
N ASN A 23 11.99 9.53 13.91
CA ASN A 23 12.72 9.88 15.13
C ASN A 23 11.97 10.94 15.95
N PHE A 24 11.38 11.95 15.29
CA PHE A 24 10.57 12.96 15.96
C PHE A 24 9.30 12.33 16.58
N LEU A 25 8.58 11.53 15.84
CA LEU A 25 7.37 10.85 16.31
C LEU A 25 7.68 9.93 17.49
N LEU A 26 8.77 9.16 17.42
CA LEU A 26 9.21 8.32 18.52
C LEU A 26 9.57 9.15 19.75
N LYS A 27 10.35 10.22 19.59
CA LYS A 27 10.74 11.09 20.71
C LYS A 27 9.53 11.72 21.42
N TYR A 28 8.53 12.15 20.63
CA TYR A 28 7.36 12.85 21.13
C TYR A 28 6.32 11.90 21.73
N TYR A 29 6.05 10.78 21.07
CA TYR A 29 4.96 9.86 21.43
C TYR A 29 5.40 8.61 22.18
N TYR A 30 6.67 8.27 22.15
CA TYR A 30 7.20 7.08 22.87
C TYR A 30 6.90 7.14 24.38
N LYS A 31 7.06 8.32 24.98
CA LYS A 31 6.76 8.52 26.41
C LYS A 31 5.30 8.24 26.77
N THR A 32 4.39 8.32 25.82
CA THR A 32 2.96 8.05 26.03
C THR A 32 2.62 6.56 25.95
N GLY A 33 3.55 5.71 25.51
CA GLY A 33 3.33 4.29 25.23
C GLY A 33 2.38 4.02 24.07
N LYS A 34 1.99 5.06 23.31
CA LYS A 34 1.05 4.95 22.18
C LYS A 34 1.70 4.59 20.87
N VAL A 35 2.97 4.94 20.70
CA VAL A 35 3.74 4.63 19.49
C VAL A 35 4.88 3.70 19.86
N LEU A 36 4.93 2.56 19.18
CA LEU A 36 5.97 1.55 19.34
C LEU A 36 6.74 1.45 18.02
N LEU A 37 8.05 1.28 18.09
CA LEU A 37 8.84 1.00 16.91
C LEU A 37 8.81 -0.51 16.63
N SER A 38 8.53 -0.89 15.37
CA SER A 38 8.71 -2.28 14.96
C SER A 38 10.18 -2.65 14.94
N ASN A 39 10.52 -3.74 15.60
CA ASN A 39 11.84 -4.39 15.57
C ASN A 39 11.82 -5.67 14.74
N ASN A 40 10.70 -6.02 14.13
CA ASN A 40 10.57 -7.22 13.33
C ASN A 40 11.33 -7.09 12.00
N GLU A 41 12.10 -8.10 11.65
CA GLU A 41 12.79 -8.13 10.35
C GLU A 41 11.78 -8.25 9.21
N LYS A 42 10.81 -9.12 9.36
CA LYS A 42 9.77 -9.40 8.36
C LYS A 42 8.51 -8.59 8.62
N LEU A 43 7.91 -8.08 7.54
CA LEU A 43 6.69 -7.29 7.60
C LEU A 43 5.49 -8.12 8.11
N GLU A 44 5.41 -9.38 7.75
CA GLU A 44 4.33 -10.29 8.13
C GLU A 44 4.22 -10.44 9.66
N LYS A 45 5.34 -10.31 10.36
CA LYS A 45 5.33 -10.32 11.84
C LYS A 45 4.65 -9.12 12.45
N ASP A 46 4.69 -7.97 11.77
CA ASP A 46 3.94 -6.79 12.20
C ASP A 46 2.44 -6.92 11.92
N PHE A 47 2.07 -7.80 10.99
CA PHE A 47 0.67 -8.03 10.63
C PHE A 47 -0.10 -8.86 11.68
N GLU A 48 0.61 -9.54 12.54
CA GLU A 48 -0.01 -10.28 13.64
C GLU A 48 -0.68 -9.30 14.62
N ASN A 49 -2.00 -9.45 14.81
CA ASN A 49 -2.79 -8.68 15.79
C ASN A 49 -2.94 -7.16 15.50
N ILE A 50 -2.80 -6.72 14.27
CA ILE A 50 -3.10 -5.34 13.91
C ILE A 50 -4.53 -5.19 13.36
N LYS A 51 -5.11 -4.01 13.54
CA LYS A 51 -6.45 -3.65 13.01
C LYS A 51 -6.36 -3.30 11.51
N CYS A 52 -5.37 -2.50 11.17
CA CYS A 52 -5.16 -2.03 9.80
C CYS A 52 -3.73 -1.54 9.60
N VAL A 53 -3.34 -1.41 8.35
CA VAL A 53 -2.12 -0.71 7.92
C VAL A 53 -2.48 0.69 7.43
N ILE A 54 -1.71 1.69 7.85
CA ILE A 54 -1.83 3.06 7.38
C ILE A 54 -0.55 3.42 6.65
N SER A 55 -0.68 3.91 5.44
CA SER A 55 0.46 4.33 4.63
C SER A 55 0.12 5.51 3.74
N PHE A 56 1.14 6.25 3.34
CA PHE A 56 1.01 7.27 2.31
C PHE A 56 1.43 6.70 0.94
N ASN A 57 2.60 6.08 0.85
CA ASN A 57 3.14 5.55 -0.40
C ASN A 57 4.10 4.38 -0.10
N SER A 58 3.58 3.17 0.03
CA SER A 58 4.39 1.99 0.35
C SER A 58 3.82 0.73 -0.26
N SER A 59 4.67 -0.14 -0.81
CA SER A 59 4.30 -1.49 -1.25
C SER A 59 3.75 -2.36 -0.12
N ALA A 60 4.09 -2.06 1.13
CA ALA A 60 3.56 -2.75 2.30
C ALA A 60 2.02 -2.74 2.37
N THR A 61 1.36 -1.76 1.71
CA THR A 61 -0.11 -1.72 1.59
C THR A 61 -0.64 -2.86 0.71
N VAL A 62 0.07 -3.19 -0.36
CA VAL A 62 -0.28 -4.31 -1.24
C VAL A 62 -0.11 -5.63 -0.50
N GLU A 63 1.02 -5.79 0.20
CA GLU A 63 1.29 -6.98 1.02
C GLU A 63 0.25 -7.16 2.13
N ALA A 64 -0.18 -6.06 2.77
CA ALA A 64 -1.25 -6.08 3.77
C ALA A 64 -2.59 -6.56 3.18
N LEU A 65 -2.96 -6.08 1.97
CA LEU A 65 -4.16 -6.53 1.28
C LEU A 65 -4.10 -8.02 0.91
N PHE A 66 -2.93 -8.52 0.47
CA PHE A 66 -2.73 -9.96 0.26
C PHE A 66 -2.90 -10.76 1.54
N ALA A 67 -2.40 -10.25 2.67
CA ALA A 67 -2.56 -10.88 3.99
C ALA A 67 -3.97 -10.76 4.59
N GLY A 68 -4.91 -10.12 3.88
CA GLY A 68 -6.27 -9.93 4.38
C GLY A 68 -6.46 -8.78 5.37
N ILE A 69 -5.46 -7.92 5.48
CA ILE A 69 -5.49 -6.81 6.42
C ILE A 69 -6.09 -5.58 5.75
N ARG A 70 -6.91 -4.86 6.48
CA ARG A 70 -7.49 -3.60 6.02
C ARG A 70 -6.42 -2.53 5.90
N VAL A 71 -6.57 -1.67 4.90
CA VAL A 71 -5.61 -0.62 4.59
C VAL A 71 -6.28 0.74 4.54
N ILE A 72 -5.63 1.73 5.16
CA ILE A 72 -5.89 3.15 4.93
C ILE A 72 -4.70 3.70 4.15
N ASN A 73 -4.95 4.07 2.89
CA ASN A 73 -3.93 4.62 2.01
C ASN A 73 -4.22 6.07 1.69
N LEU A 74 -3.33 6.96 2.09
CA LEU A 74 -3.52 8.39 1.97
C LEU A 74 -3.06 8.96 0.61
N ALA A 75 -2.37 8.15 -0.21
CA ALA A 75 -1.92 8.57 -1.55
C ALA A 75 -2.82 7.99 -2.63
N ARG A 76 -3.48 8.86 -3.40
CA ARG A 76 -4.36 8.47 -4.51
C ARG A 76 -3.65 7.75 -5.66
N SER A 77 -2.35 7.98 -5.83
CA SER A 77 -1.53 7.37 -6.88
C SER A 77 -1.16 5.90 -6.63
N GLN A 78 -1.52 5.35 -5.47
CA GLN A 78 -1.19 3.96 -5.14
C GLN A 78 -2.09 2.95 -5.86
N PRO A 79 -1.54 1.82 -6.34
CA PRO A 79 -2.33 0.77 -6.98
C PRO A 79 -3.45 0.23 -6.10
N CYS A 80 -3.25 0.18 -4.79
CA CYS A 80 -4.23 -0.32 -3.83
C CYS A 80 -5.35 0.68 -3.49
N PHE A 81 -5.34 1.90 -4.06
CA PHE A 81 -6.27 2.96 -3.70
C PHE A 81 -7.73 2.54 -3.79
N SER A 82 -8.10 1.73 -4.78
CA SER A 82 -9.49 1.24 -4.96
C SER A 82 -9.92 0.18 -3.95
N ALA A 83 -8.98 -0.47 -3.28
CA ALA A 83 -9.21 -1.51 -2.28
C ALA A 83 -8.87 -1.06 -0.86
N ALA A 84 -8.57 0.22 -0.67
CA ALA A 84 -8.17 0.81 0.59
C ALA A 84 -9.08 1.98 0.94
N SER A 85 -9.36 2.17 2.23
CA SER A 85 -9.94 3.44 2.69
C SER A 85 -8.93 4.57 2.50
N ASN A 86 -9.43 5.78 2.27
CA ASN A 86 -8.62 6.98 2.10
C ASN A 86 -8.83 7.98 3.24
N ASN A 87 -9.59 7.60 4.23
CA ASN A 87 -10.01 8.48 5.31
C ASN A 87 -9.60 7.92 6.68
N LEU A 88 -8.77 8.65 7.40
CA LEU A 88 -8.34 8.27 8.76
C LEU A 88 -9.48 8.20 9.77
N SER A 89 -10.59 8.91 9.55
CA SER A 89 -11.74 8.86 10.44
C SER A 89 -12.42 7.49 10.48
N GLU A 90 -12.21 6.68 9.45
CA GLU A 90 -12.76 5.33 9.31
C GLU A 90 -11.95 4.25 10.04
N ILE A 91 -10.89 4.62 10.75
CA ILE A 91 -9.94 3.65 11.37
C ILE A 91 -10.63 2.66 12.31
N GLU A 92 -11.69 3.06 12.98
CA GLU A 92 -12.44 2.16 13.88
C GLU A 92 -13.53 1.36 13.15
N ASP A 93 -14.12 1.93 12.10
CA ASP A 93 -15.25 1.38 11.34
C ASP A 93 -14.88 1.17 9.86
N LEU A 94 -13.69 0.61 9.60
CA LEU A 94 -13.27 0.29 8.25
C LEU A 94 -14.27 -0.65 7.58
N THR A 95 -14.94 -0.15 6.55
CA THR A 95 -15.78 -0.99 5.68
C THR A 95 -14.91 -2.00 4.95
N GLU A 96 -15.46 -3.17 4.72
CA GLU A 96 -14.81 -4.18 3.89
C GLU A 96 -14.94 -3.72 2.43
N LEU A 97 -13.82 -3.26 1.87
CA LEU A 97 -13.74 -2.88 0.45
C LEU A 97 -13.51 -4.13 -0.40
N ASP A 98 -13.97 -4.10 -1.64
CA ASP A 98 -13.83 -5.22 -2.58
C ASP A 98 -12.37 -5.45 -2.95
N ARG A 99 -11.70 -6.19 -2.09
CA ARG A 99 -10.31 -6.60 -2.23
C ARG A 99 -10.13 -7.55 -3.41
N ASP A 100 -11.12 -8.36 -3.72
CA ASP A 100 -11.00 -9.40 -4.75
C ASP A 100 -10.80 -8.81 -6.14
N ILE A 101 -11.49 -7.72 -6.47
CA ILE A 101 -11.27 -7.01 -7.73
C ILE A 101 -9.84 -6.49 -7.82
N PHE A 102 -9.32 -5.91 -6.75
CA PHE A 102 -7.94 -5.43 -6.71
C PHE A 102 -6.94 -6.57 -6.87
N LEU A 103 -7.10 -7.67 -6.12
CA LEU A 103 -6.20 -8.83 -6.18
C LEU A 103 -6.19 -9.48 -7.56
N LYS A 104 -7.35 -9.60 -8.21
CA LYS A 104 -7.45 -10.08 -9.59
C LYS A 104 -6.69 -9.17 -10.57
N LYS A 105 -6.81 -7.85 -10.42
CA LYS A 105 -6.07 -6.90 -11.26
C LYS A 105 -4.56 -7.01 -11.07
N ILE A 106 -4.10 -7.11 -9.83
CA ILE A 106 -2.66 -7.25 -9.52
C ILE A 106 -2.13 -8.58 -10.04
N ALA A 107 -2.83 -9.69 -9.83
CA ALA A 107 -2.45 -11.00 -10.34
C ALA A 107 -2.32 -10.99 -11.88
N PHE A 108 -3.19 -10.25 -12.56
CA PHE A 108 -3.15 -10.12 -14.01
C PHE A 108 -2.00 -9.21 -14.50
N LEU A 109 -1.56 -8.25 -13.69
CA LEU A 109 -0.51 -7.30 -14.06
C LEU A 109 0.86 -7.69 -13.50
N HIS A 110 0.92 -8.65 -12.59
CA HIS A 110 2.17 -9.12 -11.99
C HIS A 110 2.68 -10.32 -12.76
N TRP A 111 3.66 -10.08 -13.62
CA TRP A 111 4.26 -11.10 -14.46
C TRP A 111 5.65 -11.45 -13.98
N GLU A 112 6.00 -12.71 -14.05
CA GLU A 112 7.37 -13.15 -13.84
C GLU A 112 8.26 -12.75 -15.04
N ASN A 113 9.58 -12.67 -14.81
CA ASN A 113 10.51 -12.24 -15.86
C ASN A 113 10.44 -13.10 -17.12
N ASN A 114 10.25 -14.40 -16.98
CA ASN A 114 10.07 -15.35 -18.09
C ASN A 114 8.77 -15.09 -18.87
N GLU A 115 7.70 -14.69 -18.20
CA GLU A 115 6.43 -14.33 -18.84
C GLU A 115 6.56 -13.01 -19.59
N LEU A 116 7.28 -12.02 -19.02
CA LEU A 116 7.57 -10.74 -19.69
C LEU A 116 8.40 -10.92 -20.96
N ASP A 117 9.19 -11.97 -21.05
CA ASP A 117 10.01 -12.24 -22.24
C ASP A 117 9.22 -12.85 -23.41
N SER A 118 7.99 -13.31 -23.18
CA SER A 118 7.16 -13.81 -24.27
C SER A 118 6.75 -12.68 -25.21
N PHE A 119 6.75 -12.97 -26.52
CA PHE A 119 6.34 -12.02 -27.55
C PHE A 119 4.88 -11.56 -27.38
N GLU A 120 4.00 -12.47 -27.00
CA GLU A 120 2.58 -12.22 -26.81
C GLU A 120 2.33 -11.24 -25.67
N ASN A 121 3.02 -11.40 -24.55
CA ASN A 121 2.92 -10.53 -23.40
C ASN A 121 3.50 -9.14 -23.68
N LYS A 122 4.62 -9.05 -24.39
CA LYS A 122 5.19 -7.77 -24.86
C LYS A 122 4.21 -7.04 -25.77
N LYS A 123 3.58 -7.74 -26.71
CA LYS A 123 2.56 -7.18 -27.61
C LYS A 123 1.35 -6.68 -26.83
N TYR A 124 0.91 -7.44 -25.83
CA TYR A 124 -0.20 -7.04 -24.97
C TYR A 124 0.11 -5.74 -24.21
N LEU A 125 1.30 -5.63 -23.60
CA LEU A 125 1.73 -4.42 -22.90
C LEU A 125 1.82 -3.21 -23.83
N CYS A 126 2.36 -3.38 -25.04
CA CYS A 126 2.39 -2.31 -26.05
C CYS A 126 0.98 -1.81 -26.38
N ASN A 127 0.04 -2.72 -26.62
CA ASN A 127 -1.35 -2.36 -26.90
C ASN A 127 -2.02 -1.60 -25.72
N LEU A 128 -1.72 -1.97 -24.48
CA LEU A 128 -2.22 -1.26 -23.29
C LEU A 128 -1.63 0.17 -23.22
N LEU A 129 -0.34 0.32 -23.46
CA LEU A 129 0.33 1.63 -23.45
C LEU A 129 -0.20 2.54 -24.54
N GLU A 130 -0.44 2.03 -25.75
CA GLU A 130 -1.03 2.78 -26.84
C GLU A 130 -2.44 3.27 -26.53
N LYS A 131 -3.28 2.41 -25.92
CA LYS A 131 -4.64 2.79 -25.50
C LYS A 131 -4.65 3.79 -24.35
N SER A 132 -3.65 3.77 -23.48
CA SER A 132 -3.54 4.69 -22.35
C SER A 132 -2.91 6.04 -22.70
N ASN A 133 -2.40 6.21 -23.94
CA ASN A 133 -1.78 7.45 -24.37
C ASN A 133 -2.86 8.50 -24.69
N PRO A 134 -2.94 9.61 -23.92
CA PRO A 134 -3.96 10.64 -24.11
C PRO A 134 -3.88 11.35 -25.48
N LEU A 135 -2.74 11.24 -26.17
CA LEU A 135 -2.55 11.86 -27.51
C LEU A 135 -3.33 11.14 -28.61
N ASN A 136 -3.72 9.88 -28.42
CA ASN A 136 -4.48 9.11 -29.41
C ASN A 136 -6.00 9.32 -29.33
N ASN A 137 -6.51 9.97 -28.29
CA ASN A 137 -7.95 10.19 -28.10
C ASN A 137 -8.47 11.48 -28.78
N ASN A 138 -7.60 12.28 -29.41
CA ASN A 138 -8.00 13.56 -30.04
C ASN A 138 -8.31 13.47 -31.54
N ASN A 139 -8.27 12.29 -32.15
CA ASN A 139 -8.50 12.15 -33.59
C ASN A 139 -9.90 11.59 -33.96
N ASN A 140 -10.84 11.56 -33.06
CA ASN A 140 -12.22 11.12 -33.33
C ASN A 140 -13.25 12.16 -32.88
N ASN A 141 -13.08 13.39 -33.31
CA ASN A 141 -14.16 14.40 -33.32
C ASN A 141 -14.21 15.10 -34.67
#